data_8881e33521598c67245ceaee39115b3f
#
_entry.id   8881e33521598c67245ceaee39115b3f
#
_cell.length_a   1.000
_cell.length_b   1.000
_cell.length_c   1.000
_cell.angle_alpha   90.00
_cell.angle_beta   90.00
_cell.angle_gamma   90.00
#
_symmetry.space_group_name_H-M   'P 1'
#
loop_
_entity.id
_entity.type
_entity.pdbx_description
1 polymer ?
#
loop_
_entity_poly.entity_id
_entity_poly.type
_entity_poly.pdbx_seq_one_letter_code
_entity_poly.pdbx_strand_id
1 'polypeptide(L)'
;MGSLPMLIFDCFKAYLLYLAIWIAGLLVVRLLLRPNGEVFRKALHTIAYTSSLFMMYTSGSWLVSALCCTIFAIVVYPLLAVGEHWKGYGAFFTQRHTGEVKHSLLLLFLSHAVLITLCWGIFDKPWIVYTSVLMWGTGDTAAALIGKKYGRHHIRLPLADHKKTWKAPLP
;
A
#
# COMPACT_ATOMS: atom_id res chain seq x y z
N MET A 1 -29.54 12.35 1.26
CA MET A 1 -28.58 11.33 0.82
C MET A 1 -28.00 11.80 -0.53
N GLY A 2 -26.68 11.99 -0.61
CA GLY A 2 -26.05 12.37 -1.88
C GLY A 2 -26.18 11.26 -2.93
N SER A 3 -26.18 11.62 -4.21
CA SER A 3 -26.16 10.61 -5.29
C SER A 3 -24.87 9.79 -5.22
N LEU A 4 -24.90 8.52 -5.63
CA LEU A 4 -23.73 7.63 -5.62
C LEU A 4 -22.48 8.27 -6.27
N PRO A 5 -22.57 8.95 -7.43
CA PRO A 5 -21.42 9.65 -8.02
C PRO A 5 -20.83 10.74 -7.11
N MET A 6 -21.66 11.46 -6.37
CA MET A 6 -21.21 12.50 -5.44
C MET A 6 -20.45 11.90 -4.26
N LEU A 7 -20.95 10.80 -3.71
CA LEU A 7 -20.25 10.07 -2.62
C LEU A 7 -18.89 9.53 -3.08
N ILE A 8 -18.82 8.98 -4.29
CA ILE A 8 -17.55 8.50 -4.88
C ILE A 8 -16.58 9.68 -5.04
N PHE A 9 -17.06 10.82 -5.55
CA PHE A 9 -16.23 12.00 -5.77
C PHE A 9 -15.67 12.55 -4.45
N ASP A 10 -16.52 12.69 -3.42
CA ASP A 10 -16.11 13.18 -2.10
C ASP A 10 -15.12 12.23 -1.41
N CYS A 11 -15.37 10.92 -1.49
CA CYS A 11 -14.46 9.91 -0.98
C CYS A 11 -13.09 9.98 -1.70
N PHE A 12 -13.10 10.11 -3.03
CA PHE A 12 -11.88 10.17 -3.82
C PHE A 12 -11.08 11.46 -3.56
N LYS A 13 -11.76 12.59 -3.40
CA LYS A 13 -11.16 13.87 -3.02
C LYS A 13 -10.49 13.80 -1.64
N ALA A 14 -11.18 13.26 -0.64
CA ALA A 14 -10.62 13.06 0.70
C ALA A 14 -9.39 12.13 0.67
N TYR A 15 -9.48 11.07 -0.12
CA TYR A 15 -8.39 10.12 -0.33
C TYR A 15 -7.16 10.75 -1.00
N LEU A 16 -7.34 11.53 -2.05
CA LEU A 16 -6.22 12.23 -2.70
C LEU A 16 -5.56 13.23 -1.75
N LEU A 17 -6.34 13.93 -0.95
CA LEU A 17 -5.80 14.83 0.09
C LEU A 17 -4.99 14.06 1.14
N TYR A 18 -5.50 12.92 1.60
CA TYR A 18 -4.76 12.02 2.50
C TYR A 18 -3.41 11.61 1.91
N LEU A 19 -3.40 11.13 0.67
CA LEU A 19 -2.17 10.74 -0.01
C LEU A 19 -1.20 11.91 -0.17
N ALA A 20 -1.70 13.08 -0.59
CA ALA A 20 -0.87 14.27 -0.78
C ALA A 20 -0.14 14.67 0.51
N ILE A 21 -0.86 14.69 1.64
CA ILE A 21 -0.29 15.03 2.96
C ILE A 21 0.78 14.02 3.36
N TRP A 22 0.48 12.71 3.28
CA TRP A 22 1.41 11.68 3.73
C TRP A 22 2.62 11.53 2.83
N ILE A 23 2.45 11.63 1.50
CA ILE A 23 3.56 11.59 0.55
C ILE A 23 4.44 12.83 0.71
N ALA A 24 3.86 14.02 0.84
CA ALA A 24 4.62 15.24 1.09
C ALA A 24 5.41 15.14 2.41
N GLY A 25 4.79 14.68 3.49
CA GLY A 25 5.47 14.44 4.77
C GLY A 25 6.62 13.44 4.65
N LEU A 26 6.40 12.33 3.92
CA LEU A 26 7.44 11.33 3.70
C LEU A 26 8.59 11.86 2.84
N LEU A 27 8.32 12.72 1.86
CA LEU A 27 9.36 13.39 1.07
C LEU A 27 10.19 14.36 1.92
N VAL A 28 9.56 15.12 2.82
CA VAL A 28 10.27 15.97 3.78
C VAL A 28 11.18 15.13 4.68
N VAL A 29 10.67 14.02 5.22
CA VAL A 29 11.48 13.07 6.02
C VAL A 29 12.65 12.51 5.20
N ARG A 30 12.44 12.20 3.92
CA ARG A 30 13.52 11.74 3.03
C ARG A 30 14.60 12.77 2.81
N LEU A 31 14.23 14.04 2.64
CA LEU A 31 15.17 15.14 2.45
C LEU A 31 16.00 15.45 3.71
N LEU A 32 15.32 15.41 4.88
CA LEU A 32 15.96 15.76 6.16
C LEU A 32 16.79 14.61 6.75
N LEU A 33 16.23 13.39 6.79
CA LEU A 33 16.81 12.26 7.51
C LEU A 33 17.53 11.26 6.59
N ARG A 34 17.36 11.35 5.27
CA ARG A 34 17.96 10.45 4.26
C ARG A 34 17.85 8.97 4.64
N PRO A 35 16.64 8.46 4.96
CA PRO A 35 16.46 7.09 5.41
C PRO A 35 16.93 6.09 4.36
N ASN A 36 17.32 4.89 4.80
CA ASN A 36 17.63 3.77 3.91
C ASN A 36 16.48 3.51 2.92
N GLY A 37 16.81 3.20 1.67
CA GLY A 37 15.80 2.97 0.61
C GLY A 37 14.75 1.93 0.99
N GLU A 38 15.11 0.91 1.77
CA GLU A 38 14.17 -0.12 2.25
C GLU A 38 13.15 0.45 3.25
N VAL A 39 13.60 1.28 4.20
CA VAL A 39 12.72 1.95 5.17
C VAL A 39 11.75 2.88 4.44
N PHE A 40 12.25 3.65 3.47
CA PHE A 40 11.42 4.53 2.67
C PHE A 40 10.37 3.76 1.86
N ARG A 41 10.76 2.65 1.22
CA ARG A 41 9.85 1.78 0.47
C ARG A 41 8.76 1.20 1.37
N LYS A 42 9.11 0.73 2.58
CA LYS A 42 8.13 0.22 3.54
C LYS A 42 7.20 1.30 4.09
N ALA A 43 7.70 2.52 4.27
CA ALA A 43 6.85 3.66 4.63
C ALA A 43 5.83 3.99 3.53
N LEU A 44 6.22 3.96 2.25
CA LEU A 44 5.28 4.10 1.13
C LEU A 44 4.22 2.99 1.11
N HIS A 45 4.61 1.73 1.35
CA HIS A 45 3.66 0.62 1.48
C HIS A 45 2.69 0.82 2.65
N THR A 46 3.19 1.33 3.79
CA THR A 46 2.34 1.65 4.95
C THR A 46 1.30 2.71 4.59
N ILE A 47 1.70 3.78 3.91
CA ILE A 47 0.77 4.80 3.43
C ILE A 47 -0.26 4.19 2.46
N ALA A 48 0.16 3.31 1.56
CA ALA A 48 -0.73 2.70 0.58
C ALA A 48 -1.80 1.81 1.23
N TYR A 49 -1.47 0.92 2.17
CA TYR A 49 -2.49 0.08 2.78
C TYR A 49 -3.36 0.83 3.80
N THR A 50 -2.80 1.79 4.55
CA THR A 50 -3.60 2.62 5.46
C THR A 50 -4.55 3.54 4.70
N SER A 51 -4.20 3.94 3.48
CA SER A 51 -5.06 4.76 2.63
C SER A 51 -6.36 4.04 2.24
N SER A 52 -6.32 2.72 2.02
CA SER A 52 -7.55 1.94 1.75
C SER A 52 -8.48 1.86 2.97
N LEU A 53 -7.90 1.78 4.19
CA LEU A 53 -8.68 1.85 5.43
C LEU A 53 -9.31 3.24 5.63
N PHE A 54 -8.57 4.29 5.27
CA PHE A 54 -9.10 5.66 5.27
C PHE A 54 -10.27 5.83 4.29
N MET A 55 -10.19 5.22 3.09
CA MET A 55 -11.32 5.17 2.15
C MET A 55 -12.56 4.52 2.76
N MET A 56 -12.40 3.38 3.45
CA MET A 56 -13.51 2.69 4.12
C MET A 56 -14.14 3.57 5.21
N TYR A 57 -13.31 4.24 5.99
CA TYR A 57 -13.77 5.13 7.06
C TYR A 57 -14.55 6.33 6.52
N THR A 58 -14.04 6.99 5.48
CA THR A 58 -14.66 8.20 4.92
C THR A 58 -15.90 7.92 4.09
N SER A 59 -15.96 6.79 3.40
CA SER A 59 -17.11 6.44 2.57
C SER A 59 -18.32 5.94 3.37
N GLY A 60 -18.06 5.26 4.50
CA GLY A 60 -19.10 4.59 5.29
C GLY A 60 -19.94 3.54 4.53
N SER A 61 -19.51 3.17 3.31
CA SER A 61 -20.22 2.25 2.41
C SER A 61 -19.22 1.28 1.74
N TRP A 62 -19.51 -0.02 1.83
CA TRP A 62 -18.68 -1.03 1.19
C TRP A 62 -18.58 -0.85 -0.32
N LEU A 63 -19.71 -0.51 -0.98
CA LEU A 63 -19.77 -0.32 -2.43
C LEU A 63 -18.89 0.85 -2.88
N VAL A 64 -19.00 2.00 -2.21
CA VAL A 64 -18.19 3.18 -2.52
C VAL A 64 -16.72 2.89 -2.29
N SER A 65 -16.35 2.23 -1.17
CA SER A 65 -14.97 1.85 -0.87
C SER A 65 -14.37 0.92 -1.93
N ALA A 66 -15.11 -0.13 -2.30
CA ALA A 66 -14.65 -1.10 -3.29
C ALA A 66 -14.49 -0.46 -4.68
N LEU A 67 -15.45 0.38 -5.08
CA LEU A 67 -15.36 1.14 -6.33
C LEU A 67 -14.19 2.11 -6.34
N CYS A 68 -13.97 2.88 -5.26
CA CYS A 68 -12.84 3.79 -5.14
C CYS A 68 -11.49 3.04 -5.21
N CYS A 69 -11.34 1.90 -4.54
CA CYS A 69 -10.13 1.07 -4.65
C CYS A 69 -9.91 0.59 -6.09
N THR A 70 -10.96 0.12 -6.76
CA THR A 70 -10.88 -0.36 -8.14
C THR A 70 -10.54 0.77 -9.12
N ILE A 71 -11.21 1.91 -9.02
CA ILE A 71 -10.97 3.09 -9.86
C ILE A 71 -9.53 3.57 -9.66
N PHE A 72 -9.07 3.65 -8.40
CA PHE A 72 -7.72 4.06 -8.09
C PHE A 72 -6.68 3.11 -8.72
N ALA A 73 -6.87 1.79 -8.61
CA ALA A 73 -5.98 0.81 -9.24
C ALA A 73 -5.89 1.00 -10.76
N ILE A 74 -7.04 1.18 -11.42
CA ILE A 74 -7.13 1.36 -12.88
C ILE A 74 -6.47 2.67 -13.33
N VAL A 75 -6.65 3.77 -12.57
CA VAL A 75 -6.12 5.09 -12.93
C VAL A 75 -4.63 5.19 -12.62
N VAL A 76 -4.19 4.69 -11.46
CA VAL A 76 -2.80 4.84 -11.01
C VAL A 76 -1.85 3.95 -11.78
N TYR A 77 -2.29 2.77 -12.21
CA TYR A 77 -1.44 1.87 -12.97
C TYR A 77 -0.84 2.50 -14.24
N PRO A 78 -1.64 3.08 -15.17
CA PRO A 78 -1.09 3.74 -16.35
C PRO A 78 -0.30 5.01 -16.00
N LEU A 79 -0.69 5.76 -14.99
CA LEU A 79 0.05 6.95 -14.54
C LEU A 79 1.47 6.58 -14.09
N LEU A 80 1.61 5.50 -13.31
CA LEU A 80 2.91 5.01 -12.88
C LEU A 80 3.71 4.41 -14.06
N ALA A 81 3.04 3.74 -15.00
CA ALA A 81 3.69 3.19 -16.19
C ALA A 81 4.30 4.31 -17.07
N VAL A 82 3.60 5.42 -17.23
CA VAL A 82 4.14 6.61 -17.91
C VAL A 82 5.23 7.26 -17.08
N GLY A 83 5.02 7.37 -15.76
CA GLY A 83 5.98 7.95 -14.83
C GLY A 83 7.32 7.22 -14.79
N GLU A 84 7.36 5.90 -15.01
CA GLU A 84 8.61 5.11 -15.06
C GLU A 84 9.59 5.58 -16.14
N HIS A 85 9.11 6.24 -17.18
CA HIS A 85 9.95 6.80 -18.24
C HIS A 85 10.59 8.16 -17.86
N TRP A 86 10.18 8.72 -16.74
CA TRP A 86 10.73 9.99 -16.27
C TRP A 86 12.03 9.80 -15.51
N LYS A 87 13.09 10.55 -15.87
CA LYS A 87 14.42 10.45 -15.26
C LYS A 87 14.47 10.62 -13.74
N GLY A 88 13.49 11.32 -13.15
CA GLY A 88 13.33 11.53 -11.71
C GLY A 88 12.62 10.41 -10.95
N TYR A 89 11.98 9.46 -11.65
CA TYR A 89 11.14 8.44 -11.02
C TYR A 89 11.90 7.59 -9.99
N GLY A 90 13.11 7.14 -10.30
CA GLY A 90 13.95 6.36 -9.39
C GLY A 90 14.39 7.13 -8.14
N ALA A 91 14.38 8.48 -8.19
CA ALA A 91 14.64 9.31 -7.02
C ALA A 91 13.45 9.30 -6.04
N PHE A 92 12.21 9.17 -6.52
CA PHE A 92 11.00 9.11 -5.70
C PHE A 92 10.64 7.68 -5.28
N PHE A 93 10.73 6.72 -6.20
CA PHE A 93 10.34 5.34 -5.98
C PHE A 93 11.56 4.42 -6.01
N THR A 94 11.98 3.94 -4.84
CA THR A 94 13.03 2.92 -4.76
C THR A 94 12.45 1.57 -5.18
N GLN A 95 12.78 1.12 -6.41
CA GLN A 95 12.36 -0.17 -6.94
C GLN A 95 13.54 -1.15 -6.98
N ARG A 96 13.27 -2.44 -6.81
CA ARG A 96 14.24 -3.52 -7.04
C ARG A 96 14.25 -3.94 -8.51
N HIS A 97 13.06 -3.93 -9.13
CA HIS A 97 12.84 -4.27 -10.53
C HIS A 97 11.90 -3.25 -11.18
N THR A 98 12.05 -3.03 -12.47
CA THR A 98 11.16 -2.17 -13.26
C THR A 98 9.70 -2.64 -13.11
N GLY A 99 8.79 -1.73 -12.82
CA GLY A 99 7.37 -2.05 -12.66
C GLY A 99 6.96 -2.56 -11.28
N GLU A 100 7.87 -2.77 -10.33
CA GLU A 100 7.55 -3.30 -9.00
C GLU A 100 6.46 -2.48 -8.31
N VAL A 101 6.56 -1.15 -8.33
CA VAL A 101 5.62 -0.26 -7.63
C VAL A 101 4.22 -0.31 -8.25
N LYS A 102 4.11 -0.20 -9.58
CA LYS A 102 2.81 -0.21 -10.26
C LYS A 102 2.07 -1.53 -10.09
N HIS A 103 2.78 -2.68 -10.22
CA HIS A 103 2.16 -3.99 -10.04
C HIS A 103 1.77 -4.23 -8.57
N SER A 104 2.62 -3.83 -7.63
CA SER A 104 2.32 -3.96 -6.20
C SER A 104 1.10 -3.14 -5.78
N LEU A 105 0.98 -1.89 -6.27
CA LEU A 105 -0.18 -1.04 -5.98
C LEU A 105 -1.45 -1.59 -6.65
N LEU A 106 -1.37 -2.04 -7.91
CA LEU A 106 -2.50 -2.66 -8.59
C LEU A 106 -3.04 -3.85 -7.78
N LEU A 107 -2.16 -4.80 -7.43
CA LEU A 107 -2.54 -5.99 -6.69
C LEU A 107 -3.07 -5.63 -5.29
N LEU A 108 -2.45 -4.67 -4.60
CA LEU A 108 -2.88 -4.21 -3.29
C LEU A 108 -4.31 -3.68 -3.33
N PHE A 109 -4.62 -2.72 -4.21
CA PHE A 109 -5.94 -2.11 -4.25
C PHE A 109 -7.01 -3.05 -4.81
N LEU A 110 -6.70 -3.92 -5.77
CA LEU A 110 -7.63 -4.94 -6.24
C LEU A 110 -7.92 -5.98 -5.17
N SER A 111 -6.92 -6.47 -4.44
CA SER A 111 -7.13 -7.41 -3.34
C SER A 111 -7.95 -6.79 -2.21
N HIS A 112 -7.74 -5.49 -1.91
CA HIS A 112 -8.57 -4.77 -0.94
C HIS A 112 -10.02 -4.60 -1.43
N ALA A 113 -10.22 -4.29 -2.71
CA ALA A 113 -11.57 -4.20 -3.28
C ALA A 113 -12.33 -5.53 -3.15
N VAL A 114 -11.67 -6.67 -3.44
CA VAL A 114 -12.23 -8.01 -3.25
C VAL A 114 -12.53 -8.28 -1.78
N LEU A 115 -11.59 -8.00 -0.89
CA LEU A 115 -11.74 -8.21 0.55
C LEU A 115 -12.91 -7.37 1.13
N ILE A 116 -13.02 -6.10 0.73
CA ILE A 116 -14.12 -5.21 1.12
C ILE A 116 -15.45 -5.79 0.63
N THR A 117 -15.53 -6.20 -0.62
CA THR A 117 -16.76 -6.76 -1.21
C THR A 117 -17.18 -8.04 -0.50
N LEU A 118 -16.26 -8.95 -0.24
CA LEU A 118 -16.57 -10.22 0.44
C LEU A 118 -16.90 -10.00 1.91
N CYS A 119 -15.98 -9.40 2.68
CA CYS A 119 -16.11 -9.36 4.13
C CYS A 119 -17.13 -8.30 4.59
N TRP A 120 -17.19 -7.16 3.95
CA TRP A 120 -18.14 -6.12 4.32
C TRP A 120 -19.42 -6.16 3.48
N GLY A 121 -19.32 -6.35 2.15
CA GLY A 121 -20.49 -6.36 1.27
C GLY A 121 -21.36 -7.60 1.42
N ILE A 122 -20.78 -8.80 1.52
CA ILE A 122 -21.51 -10.07 1.58
C ILE A 122 -21.74 -10.52 3.04
N PHE A 123 -20.69 -10.49 3.86
CA PHE A 123 -20.78 -11.00 5.25
C PHE A 123 -21.12 -9.93 6.28
N ASP A 124 -21.23 -8.66 5.90
CA ASP A 124 -21.50 -7.51 6.79
C ASP A 124 -20.55 -7.44 8.00
N LYS A 125 -19.26 -7.71 7.76
CA LYS A 125 -18.20 -7.74 8.78
C LYS A 125 -17.05 -6.79 8.43
N PRO A 126 -17.24 -5.45 8.46
CA PRO A 126 -16.20 -4.50 8.07
C PRO A 126 -14.93 -4.61 8.94
N TRP A 127 -15.06 -4.98 10.19
CA TRP A 127 -13.93 -5.15 11.10
C TRP A 127 -12.94 -6.23 10.64
N ILE A 128 -13.39 -7.26 9.90
CA ILE A 128 -12.49 -8.28 9.34
C ILE A 128 -11.56 -7.64 8.32
N VAL A 129 -12.07 -6.71 7.49
CA VAL A 129 -11.23 -5.99 6.52
C VAL A 129 -10.17 -5.17 7.25
N TYR A 130 -10.57 -4.37 8.25
CA TYR A 130 -9.63 -3.56 9.03
C TYR A 130 -8.53 -4.41 9.67
N THR A 131 -8.91 -5.49 10.37
CA THR A 131 -7.93 -6.35 11.04
C THR A 131 -7.02 -7.07 10.05
N SER A 132 -7.56 -7.62 8.96
CA SER A 132 -6.77 -8.33 7.95
C SER A 132 -5.75 -7.42 7.28
N VAL A 133 -6.15 -6.21 6.87
CA VAL A 133 -5.27 -5.24 6.22
C VAL A 133 -4.18 -4.76 7.19
N LEU A 134 -4.53 -4.46 8.44
CA LEU A 134 -3.56 -4.05 9.45
C LEU A 134 -2.58 -5.18 9.78
N MET A 135 -3.04 -6.40 10.00
CA MET A 135 -2.18 -7.55 10.30
C MET A 135 -1.22 -7.84 9.15
N TRP A 136 -1.74 -7.86 7.92
CA TRP A 136 -0.91 -8.09 6.75
C TRP A 136 0.11 -6.97 6.54
N GLY A 137 -0.31 -5.71 6.56
CA GLY A 137 0.56 -4.56 6.32
C GLY A 137 1.63 -4.35 7.38
N THR A 138 1.25 -4.47 8.67
CA THR A 138 2.21 -4.37 9.78
C THR A 138 3.14 -5.58 9.83
N GLY A 139 2.62 -6.79 9.58
CA GLY A 139 3.39 -8.01 9.53
C GLY A 139 4.47 -7.98 8.43
N ASP A 140 4.12 -7.58 7.21
CA ASP A 140 5.06 -7.43 6.10
C ASP A 140 6.13 -6.36 6.39
N THR A 141 5.72 -5.23 6.98
CA THR A 141 6.65 -4.16 7.34
C THR A 141 7.60 -4.60 8.45
N ALA A 142 7.09 -5.20 9.51
CA ALA A 142 7.87 -5.72 10.63
C ALA A 142 8.82 -6.83 10.17
N ALA A 143 8.34 -7.81 9.41
CA ALA A 143 9.16 -8.91 8.89
C ALA A 143 10.32 -8.40 8.04
N ALA A 144 10.10 -7.40 7.18
CA ALA A 144 11.16 -6.84 6.34
C ALA A 144 12.20 -6.06 7.15
N LEU A 145 11.78 -5.24 8.11
CA LEU A 145 12.69 -4.41 8.90
C LEU A 145 13.47 -5.24 9.91
N ILE A 146 12.79 -6.15 10.65
CA ILE A 146 13.40 -7.04 11.65
C ILE A 146 14.27 -8.07 10.94
N GLY A 147 13.77 -8.69 9.87
CA GLY A 147 14.52 -9.68 9.11
C GLY A 147 15.81 -9.12 8.52
N LYS A 148 15.83 -7.87 8.08
CA LYS A 148 17.04 -7.21 7.57
C LYS A 148 18.02 -6.87 8.69
N LYS A 149 17.53 -6.46 9.86
CA LYS A 149 18.38 -6.02 10.99
C LYS A 149 18.95 -7.21 11.78
N TYR A 150 18.15 -8.25 12.00
CA TYR A 150 18.48 -9.35 12.91
C TYR A 150 18.55 -10.73 12.24
N GLY A 151 18.17 -10.84 10.96
CA GLY A 151 18.18 -12.12 10.23
C GLY A 151 19.59 -12.65 10.02
N ARG A 152 19.91 -13.85 10.57
CA ARG A 152 21.23 -14.48 10.52
C ARG A 152 21.33 -15.63 9.50
N HIS A 153 20.19 -16.25 9.14
CA HIS A 153 20.16 -17.41 8.25
C HIS A 153 19.47 -17.06 6.93
N HIS A 154 20.22 -17.15 5.83
CA HIS A 154 19.67 -16.94 4.49
C HIS A 154 18.92 -18.18 4.02
N ILE A 155 17.73 -17.99 3.44
CA ILE A 155 16.94 -19.06 2.83
C ILE A 155 17.58 -19.36 1.47
N ARG A 156 18.09 -20.59 1.30
CA ARG A 156 18.64 -21.10 0.03
C ARG A 156 17.60 -21.95 -0.67
N LEU A 157 16.53 -21.33 -1.17
CA LEU A 157 15.55 -22.01 -2.01
C LEU A 157 15.69 -21.52 -3.46
N PRO A 158 15.51 -22.36 -4.48
CA PRO A 158 15.70 -21.99 -5.89
C PRO A 158 14.81 -20.85 -6.37
N LEU A 159 13.65 -20.66 -5.73
CA LEU A 159 12.67 -19.60 -6.03
C LEU A 159 12.65 -18.45 -5.01
N ALA A 160 13.49 -18.51 -3.97
CA ALA A 160 13.55 -17.46 -2.96
C ALA A 160 14.62 -16.42 -3.33
N ASP A 161 14.28 -15.15 -3.17
CA ASP A 161 15.27 -14.07 -3.22
C ASP A 161 16.35 -14.36 -2.15
N HIS A 162 17.61 -14.54 -2.56
CA HIS A 162 18.76 -14.86 -1.69
C HIS A 162 18.99 -13.87 -0.54
N LYS A 163 18.24 -12.77 -0.51
CA LYS A 163 18.25 -11.77 0.56
C LYS A 163 17.27 -12.06 1.70
N LYS A 164 16.41 -13.08 1.57
CA LYS A 164 15.45 -13.45 2.62
C LYS A 164 16.12 -14.33 3.68
N THR A 165 15.81 -14.08 4.94
CA THR A 165 16.33 -14.83 6.08
C THR A 165 15.21 -15.64 6.76
N TRP A 166 15.52 -16.85 7.19
CA TRP A 166 14.57 -17.79 7.84
C TRP A 166 14.25 -17.40 9.29
N LYS A 167 15.24 -16.92 10.07
CA LYS A 167 15.05 -16.59 11.49
C LYS A 167 15.21 -15.09 11.71
N ALA A 168 14.12 -14.41 12.05
CA ALA A 168 14.22 -13.26 12.92
C ALA A 168 14.47 -13.79 14.35
N PRO A 169 15.50 -13.34 15.09
CA PRO A 169 15.60 -13.69 16.50
C PRO A 169 14.34 -13.19 17.20
N LEU A 170 13.71 -14.06 17.97
CA LEU A 170 12.70 -13.65 18.95
C LEU A 170 13.37 -12.69 19.93
N PRO A 171 12.66 -11.66 20.39
CA PRO A 171 13.18 -10.71 21.37
C PRO A 171 13.58 -11.40 22.66
#